data_2a428cfc0d436aba1e749f7a77aa22fb
#
_entry.id   2a428cfc0d436aba1e749f7a77aa22fb
#
_cell.length_a   1.000
_cell.length_b   1.000
_cell.length_c   1.000
_cell.angle_alpha   90.00
_cell.angle_beta   90.00
_cell.angle_gamma   90.00
#
_symmetry.space_group_name_H-M   'P 1'
#
loop_
_entity.id
_entity.type
_entity.pdbx_description
1 polymer ?
#
loop_
_entity_poly.entity_id
_entity_poly.type
_entity_poly.pdbx_seq_one_letter_code
_entity_poly.pdbx_strand_id
1 'polypeptide(L)'
;MASVIDIAPPRPAPTPSFRRLRAASRGFEVLFAVLFWAFVALAVFSLWVLFFYPGEMIAIGPRGGLLTTDPLPPDFVPFHTWRFDQRLVYAVDVLVRAAPSLVLFRSLRSLFRLYGQGEVFGARNARLIQLMGVCLIADAAAPFLCHLALSATGYEIDKMWAHMAAVQELILGAVVFVIALVMQAGHEIEEDREGFV
;
A
#
# COMPACT_ATOMS: atom_id res chain seq x y z
N MET A 1 -37.45 19.33 -43.79
CA MET A 1 -36.39 19.36 -42.78
C MET A 1 -35.70 17.99 -42.79
N ALA A 2 -34.52 17.88 -43.36
CA ALA A 2 -33.75 16.63 -43.40
C ALA A 2 -32.93 16.54 -42.10
N SER A 3 -33.16 15.51 -41.27
CA SER A 3 -32.36 15.25 -40.12
C SER A 3 -30.98 14.73 -40.55
N VAL A 4 -29.95 15.49 -40.28
CA VAL A 4 -28.54 15.05 -40.44
C VAL A 4 -28.33 13.98 -39.39
N ILE A 5 -28.26 12.71 -39.81
CA ILE A 5 -27.84 11.59 -38.95
C ILE A 5 -26.33 11.74 -38.86
N ASP A 6 -25.85 12.22 -37.72
CA ASP A 6 -24.42 12.29 -37.40
C ASP A 6 -23.92 10.84 -37.13
N ILE A 7 -23.39 10.22 -38.17
CA ILE A 7 -22.79 8.88 -38.12
C ILE A 7 -21.37 9.08 -37.57
N ALA A 8 -21.23 9.00 -36.25
CA ALA A 8 -19.92 8.96 -35.62
C ALA A 8 -19.06 7.84 -36.27
N PRO A 9 -17.84 8.13 -36.72
CA PRO A 9 -16.99 7.14 -37.37
C PRO A 9 -16.79 5.92 -36.49
N PRO A 10 -16.80 4.70 -37.04
CA PRO A 10 -16.63 3.47 -36.28
C PRO A 10 -15.28 3.54 -35.52
N ARG A 11 -15.32 3.31 -34.21
CA ARG A 11 -14.09 3.27 -33.40
C ARG A 11 -13.14 2.24 -33.95
N PRO A 12 -11.86 2.59 -34.21
CA PRO A 12 -10.87 1.66 -34.74
C PRO A 12 -10.75 0.43 -33.83
N ALA A 13 -10.63 -0.76 -34.43
CA ALA A 13 -10.48 -2.00 -33.68
C ALA A 13 -9.22 -1.94 -32.80
N PRO A 14 -9.28 -2.38 -31.53
CA PRO A 14 -8.14 -2.29 -30.62
C PRO A 14 -6.96 -3.10 -31.17
N THR A 15 -5.79 -2.46 -31.24
CA THR A 15 -4.54 -3.08 -31.69
C THR A 15 -4.16 -4.30 -30.82
N PRO A 16 -3.39 -5.28 -31.33
CA PRO A 16 -2.97 -6.45 -30.54
C PRO A 16 -2.26 -6.10 -29.24
N SER A 17 -1.49 -5.02 -29.21
CA SER A 17 -0.83 -4.47 -28.01
C SER A 17 -1.84 -4.03 -26.95
N PHE A 18 -2.92 -3.36 -27.36
CA PHE A 18 -3.98 -2.93 -26.46
C PHE A 18 -4.74 -4.10 -25.82
N ARG A 19 -4.94 -5.21 -26.56
CA ARG A 19 -5.56 -6.43 -26.02
C ARG A 19 -4.69 -7.09 -24.97
N ARG A 20 -3.38 -7.15 -25.18
CA ARG A 20 -2.42 -7.68 -24.19
C ARG A 20 -2.37 -6.81 -22.93
N LEU A 21 -2.34 -5.48 -23.10
CA LEU A 21 -2.37 -4.55 -21.97
C LEU A 21 -3.64 -4.74 -21.11
N ARG A 22 -4.81 -4.85 -21.73
CA ARG A 22 -6.08 -5.09 -21.00
C ARG A 22 -6.10 -6.43 -20.28
N ALA A 23 -5.58 -7.48 -20.89
CA ALA A 23 -5.51 -8.81 -20.26
C ALA A 23 -4.57 -8.78 -19.04
N ALA A 24 -3.38 -8.21 -19.18
CA ALA A 24 -2.43 -8.04 -18.10
C ALA A 24 -3.02 -7.17 -16.97
N SER A 25 -3.65 -6.05 -17.31
CA SER A 25 -4.26 -5.15 -16.32
C SER A 25 -5.35 -5.83 -15.49
N ARG A 26 -6.17 -6.68 -16.08
CA ARG A 26 -7.16 -7.48 -15.33
C ARG A 26 -6.50 -8.46 -14.36
N GLY A 27 -5.42 -9.12 -14.79
CA GLY A 27 -4.63 -10.01 -13.93
C GLY A 27 -4.07 -9.26 -12.71
N PHE A 28 -3.48 -8.10 -12.92
CA PHE A 28 -2.95 -7.26 -11.84
C PHE A 28 -4.06 -6.67 -10.96
N GLU A 29 -5.21 -6.28 -11.51
CA GLU A 29 -6.36 -5.83 -10.72
C GLU A 29 -6.81 -6.91 -9.72
N VAL A 30 -6.93 -8.16 -10.18
CA VAL A 30 -7.28 -9.30 -9.31
C VAL A 30 -6.17 -9.57 -8.30
N LEU A 31 -4.91 -9.58 -8.73
CA LEU A 31 -3.76 -9.77 -7.83
C LEU A 31 -3.77 -8.77 -6.68
N PHE A 32 -3.91 -7.47 -6.99
CA PHE A 32 -3.92 -6.44 -5.95
C PHE A 32 -5.19 -6.45 -5.09
N ALA A 33 -6.31 -6.94 -5.62
CA ALA A 33 -7.49 -7.20 -4.81
C ALA A 33 -7.25 -8.32 -3.80
N VAL A 34 -6.62 -9.42 -4.23
CA VAL A 34 -6.25 -10.54 -3.35
C VAL A 34 -5.25 -10.11 -2.29
N LEU A 35 -4.18 -9.39 -2.69
CA LEU A 35 -3.17 -8.88 -1.76
C LEU A 35 -3.78 -7.91 -0.74
N PHE A 36 -4.69 -7.03 -1.15
CA PHE A 36 -5.40 -6.13 -0.25
C PHE A 36 -6.16 -6.91 0.84
N TRP A 37 -6.99 -7.88 0.43
CA TRP A 37 -7.76 -8.67 1.39
C TRP A 37 -6.91 -9.60 2.25
N ALA A 38 -5.83 -10.17 1.69
CA ALA A 38 -4.87 -10.95 2.47
C ALA A 38 -4.19 -10.09 3.53
N PHE A 39 -3.83 -8.85 3.20
CA PHE A 39 -3.21 -7.93 4.14
C PHE A 39 -4.20 -7.43 5.22
N VAL A 40 -5.46 -7.19 4.85
CA VAL A 40 -6.54 -6.92 5.82
C VAL A 40 -6.70 -8.11 6.78
N ALA A 41 -6.77 -9.33 6.25
CA ALA A 41 -6.89 -10.53 7.06
C ALA A 41 -5.69 -10.70 8.01
N LEU A 42 -4.48 -10.42 7.55
CA LEU A 42 -3.27 -10.46 8.37
C LEU A 42 -3.32 -9.41 9.49
N ALA A 43 -3.73 -8.18 9.20
CA ALA A 43 -3.87 -7.12 10.20
C ALA A 43 -4.93 -7.48 11.26
N VAL A 44 -6.09 -7.97 10.82
CA VAL A 44 -7.15 -8.45 11.73
C VAL A 44 -6.68 -9.62 12.57
N PHE A 45 -5.96 -10.58 11.97
CA PHE A 45 -5.37 -11.72 12.69
C PHE A 45 -4.35 -11.26 13.73
N SER A 46 -3.49 -10.29 13.38
CA SER A 46 -2.52 -9.72 14.34
C SER A 46 -3.21 -9.07 15.52
N LEU A 47 -4.28 -8.30 15.29
CA LEU A 47 -5.08 -7.70 16.36
C LEU A 47 -5.78 -8.77 17.19
N TRP A 48 -6.31 -9.82 16.55
CA TRP A 48 -6.92 -10.92 17.27
C TRP A 48 -5.91 -11.64 18.17
N VAL A 49 -4.72 -11.94 17.67
CA VAL A 49 -3.63 -12.52 18.47
C VAL A 49 -3.29 -11.63 19.66
N LEU A 50 -3.15 -10.33 19.43
CA LEU A 50 -2.77 -9.36 20.45
C LEU A 50 -3.77 -9.31 21.62
N PHE A 51 -5.08 -9.44 21.35
CA PHE A 51 -6.12 -9.31 22.38
C PHE A 51 -6.61 -10.62 22.97
N PHE A 52 -6.68 -11.68 22.16
CA PHE A 52 -7.43 -12.88 22.49
C PHE A 52 -6.60 -14.17 22.55
N TYR A 53 -5.38 -14.18 22.01
CA TYR A 53 -4.57 -15.38 21.98
C TYR A 53 -3.97 -15.69 23.36
N PRO A 54 -4.32 -16.84 24.00
CA PRO A 54 -3.86 -17.20 25.35
C PRO A 54 -2.57 -18.01 25.36
N GLY A 55 -2.08 -18.44 24.18
CA GLY A 55 -0.93 -19.36 24.07
C GLY A 55 0.43 -18.67 24.14
N GLU A 56 1.47 -19.49 24.20
CA GLU A 56 2.87 -19.05 24.24
C GLU A 56 3.58 -19.21 22.90
N MET A 57 2.93 -19.83 21.89
CA MET A 57 3.56 -20.07 20.58
C MET A 57 3.92 -18.78 19.81
N ILE A 58 3.23 -17.67 20.12
CA ILE A 58 3.44 -16.38 19.48
C ILE A 58 3.87 -15.39 20.56
N ALA A 59 5.07 -14.87 20.39
CA ALA A 59 5.67 -13.93 21.33
C ALA A 59 6.43 -12.83 20.57
N ILE A 60 6.72 -11.72 21.24
CA ILE A 60 7.56 -10.66 20.71
C ILE A 60 8.81 -10.51 21.57
N GLY A 61 9.93 -10.23 20.93
CA GLY A 61 11.21 -10.01 21.56
C GLY A 61 12.01 -8.90 20.91
N PRO A 62 13.25 -8.67 21.32
CA PRO A 62 14.10 -7.59 20.82
C PRO A 62 14.41 -7.66 19.32
N ARG A 63 14.16 -8.80 18.69
CA ARG A 63 14.39 -9.06 17.25
C ARG A 63 13.08 -9.22 16.45
N GLY A 64 11.95 -8.78 17.02
CA GLY A 64 10.63 -8.89 16.40
C GLY A 64 9.80 -10.07 16.90
N GLY A 65 8.77 -10.44 16.13
CA GLY A 65 7.86 -11.54 16.46
C GLY A 65 8.49 -12.91 16.25
N LEU A 66 8.18 -13.85 17.13
CA LEU A 66 8.59 -15.25 17.05
C LEU A 66 7.35 -16.14 17.07
N LEU A 67 7.32 -17.12 16.18
CA LEU A 67 6.37 -18.23 16.16
C LEU A 67 7.14 -19.53 16.41
N THR A 68 6.91 -20.18 17.55
CA THR A 68 7.61 -21.41 17.90
C THR A 68 6.72 -22.36 18.70
N THR A 69 6.98 -23.64 18.57
CA THR A 69 6.42 -24.69 19.43
C THR A 69 7.38 -25.11 20.52
N ASP A 70 8.64 -24.65 20.44
CA ASP A 70 9.67 -24.89 21.46
C ASP A 70 9.51 -23.91 22.63
N PRO A 71 10.13 -24.17 23.77
CA PRO A 71 10.15 -23.23 24.90
C PRO A 71 10.66 -21.85 24.46
N LEU A 72 9.97 -20.78 24.87
CA LEU A 72 10.31 -19.42 24.52
C LEU A 72 11.70 -19.04 25.07
N PRO A 73 12.54 -18.37 24.26
CA PRO A 73 13.76 -17.75 24.76
C PRO A 73 13.44 -16.72 25.86
N PRO A 74 14.35 -16.50 26.83
CA PRO A 74 14.08 -15.64 27.99
C PRO A 74 13.81 -14.16 27.65
N ASP A 75 14.22 -13.72 26.46
CA ASP A 75 14.04 -12.33 25.99
C ASP A 75 12.70 -12.12 25.27
N PHE A 76 11.89 -13.19 25.07
CA PHE A 76 10.60 -13.11 24.39
C PHE A 76 9.46 -13.09 25.39
N VAL A 77 8.49 -12.20 25.14
CA VAL A 77 7.34 -11.99 26.01
C VAL A 77 6.07 -12.43 25.29
N PRO A 78 5.34 -13.43 25.79
CA PRO A 78 4.09 -13.86 25.19
C PRO A 78 2.98 -12.84 25.42
N PHE A 79 2.08 -12.68 24.43
CA PHE A 79 1.04 -11.64 24.47
C PHE A 79 0.04 -11.76 25.63
N HIS A 80 -0.20 -12.97 26.14
CA HIS A 80 -1.13 -13.15 27.25
C HIS A 80 -0.68 -12.47 28.55
N THR A 81 0.64 -12.20 28.71
CA THR A 81 1.20 -11.53 29.91
C THR A 81 1.08 -10.00 29.85
N TRP A 82 0.66 -9.47 28.70
CA TRP A 82 0.63 -8.02 28.49
C TRP A 82 -0.56 -7.37 29.15
N ARG A 83 -0.34 -6.17 29.69
CA ARG A 83 -1.38 -5.30 30.21
C ARG A 83 -2.25 -4.78 29.07
N PHE A 84 -3.48 -4.41 29.37
CA PHE A 84 -4.44 -3.91 28.39
C PHE A 84 -3.97 -2.62 27.70
N ASP A 85 -3.39 -1.68 28.45
CA ASP A 85 -2.81 -0.44 27.92
C ASP A 85 -1.68 -0.70 26.94
N GLN A 86 -0.78 -1.63 27.24
CA GLN A 86 0.28 -2.07 26.34
C GLN A 86 -0.30 -2.67 25.04
N ARG A 87 -1.32 -3.51 25.13
CA ARG A 87 -2.00 -4.08 23.96
C ARG A 87 -2.62 -2.98 23.07
N LEU A 88 -3.21 -1.93 23.66
CA LEU A 88 -3.76 -0.82 22.90
C LEU A 88 -2.68 -0.06 22.12
N VAL A 89 -1.53 0.20 22.74
CA VAL A 89 -0.42 0.90 22.06
C VAL A 89 0.09 0.06 20.89
N TYR A 90 0.27 -1.25 21.08
CA TYR A 90 0.67 -2.13 19.97
C TYR A 90 -0.42 -2.33 18.92
N ALA A 91 -1.69 -2.25 19.26
CA ALA A 91 -2.77 -2.25 18.27
C ALA A 91 -2.71 -1.02 17.37
N VAL A 92 -2.41 0.15 17.93
CA VAL A 92 -2.17 1.38 17.13
C VAL A 92 -0.93 1.21 16.25
N ASP A 93 0.17 0.63 16.77
CA ASP A 93 1.37 0.31 15.98
C ASP A 93 1.05 -0.57 14.76
N VAL A 94 0.31 -1.65 14.95
CA VAL A 94 -0.14 -2.54 13.85
C VAL A 94 -0.95 -1.77 12.81
N LEU A 95 -1.88 -0.90 13.23
CA LEU A 95 -2.72 -0.14 12.32
C LEU A 95 -1.92 0.93 11.55
N VAL A 96 -1.01 1.63 12.22
CA VAL A 96 -0.15 2.66 11.60
C VAL A 96 0.76 2.04 10.55
N ARG A 97 1.36 0.89 10.84
CA ARG A 97 2.23 0.17 9.88
C ARG A 97 1.42 -0.46 8.73
N ALA A 98 0.20 -0.91 8.97
CA ALA A 98 -0.63 -1.51 7.92
C ALA A 98 -1.29 -0.49 6.98
N ALA A 99 -1.58 0.72 7.46
CA ALA A 99 -2.36 1.70 6.71
C ALA A 99 -1.74 2.11 5.36
N PRO A 100 -0.44 2.46 5.26
CA PRO A 100 0.17 2.84 3.98
C PRO A 100 0.10 1.73 2.94
N SER A 101 0.42 0.49 3.32
CA SER A 101 0.37 -0.68 2.44
C SER A 101 -1.05 -0.98 1.95
N LEU A 102 -2.08 -0.84 2.79
CA LEU A 102 -3.47 -1.00 2.39
C LEU A 102 -3.89 0.06 1.36
N VAL A 103 -3.53 1.32 1.59
CA VAL A 103 -3.79 2.40 0.63
C VAL A 103 -3.05 2.16 -0.68
N LEU A 104 -1.79 1.68 -0.62
CA LEU A 104 -0.98 1.33 -1.79
C LEU A 104 -1.65 0.24 -2.64
N PHE A 105 -2.07 -0.90 -2.05
CA PHE A 105 -2.74 -1.97 -2.79
C PHE A 105 -4.07 -1.53 -3.40
N ARG A 106 -4.85 -0.71 -2.67
CA ARG A 106 -6.09 -0.12 -3.21
C ARG A 106 -5.82 0.80 -4.39
N SER A 107 -4.76 1.61 -4.32
CA SER A 107 -4.37 2.54 -5.39
C SER A 107 -3.87 1.79 -6.62
N LEU A 108 -3.04 0.77 -6.45
CA LEU A 108 -2.58 -0.12 -7.51
C LEU A 108 -3.77 -0.82 -8.20
N ARG A 109 -4.70 -1.40 -7.44
CA ARG A 109 -5.92 -1.98 -8.00
C ARG A 109 -6.68 -0.97 -8.85
N SER A 110 -6.86 0.26 -8.34
CA SER A 110 -7.58 1.32 -9.06
C SER A 110 -6.87 1.73 -10.35
N LEU A 111 -5.54 1.83 -10.31
CA LEU A 111 -4.71 2.17 -11.46
C LEU A 111 -4.83 1.11 -12.57
N PHE A 112 -4.70 -0.18 -12.22
CA PHE A 112 -4.82 -1.26 -13.20
C PHE A 112 -6.24 -1.42 -13.74
N ARG A 113 -7.27 -1.07 -12.97
CA ARG A 113 -8.64 -0.97 -13.47
C ARG A 113 -8.79 0.11 -14.54
N LEU A 114 -8.19 1.30 -14.37
CA LEU A 114 -8.17 2.36 -15.39
C LEU A 114 -7.44 1.90 -16.66
N TYR A 115 -6.28 1.24 -16.51
CA TYR A 115 -5.55 0.67 -17.66
C TYR A 115 -6.38 -0.40 -18.40
N GLY A 116 -7.14 -1.21 -17.69
CA GLY A 116 -8.09 -2.16 -18.28
C GLY A 116 -9.22 -1.49 -19.06
N GLN A 117 -9.60 -0.27 -18.70
CA GLN A 117 -10.59 0.58 -19.42
C GLN A 117 -9.97 1.32 -20.60
N GLY A 118 -8.64 1.36 -20.70
CA GLY A 118 -7.90 2.06 -21.77
C GLY A 118 -7.48 3.48 -21.39
N GLU A 119 -7.70 3.89 -20.15
CA GLU A 119 -7.22 5.19 -19.65
C GLU A 119 -5.78 5.05 -19.15
N VAL A 120 -4.80 5.26 -20.04
CA VAL A 120 -3.37 5.07 -19.72
C VAL A 120 -2.72 6.38 -19.29
N PHE A 121 -3.11 7.49 -19.90
CA PHE A 121 -2.57 8.82 -19.63
C PHE A 121 -3.70 9.77 -19.25
N GLY A 122 -3.80 10.10 -17.96
CA GLY A 122 -4.81 11.02 -17.47
C GLY A 122 -4.44 11.55 -16.09
N ALA A 123 -4.98 12.72 -15.72
CA ALA A 123 -4.76 13.34 -14.41
C ALA A 123 -5.08 12.41 -13.23
N ARG A 124 -6.06 11.52 -13.42
CA ARG A 124 -6.43 10.53 -12.40
C ARG A 124 -5.34 9.49 -12.16
N ASN A 125 -4.67 9.04 -13.24
CA ASN A 125 -3.56 8.09 -13.13
C ASN A 125 -2.37 8.73 -12.44
N ALA A 126 -2.02 9.96 -12.81
CA ALA A 126 -0.94 10.71 -12.16
C ALA A 126 -1.18 10.90 -10.66
N ARG A 127 -2.41 11.25 -10.25
CA ARG A 127 -2.77 11.35 -8.81
C ARG A 127 -2.66 10.03 -8.08
N LEU A 128 -3.06 8.91 -8.68
CA LEU A 128 -2.91 7.58 -8.07
C LEU A 128 -1.43 7.22 -7.91
N ILE A 129 -0.60 7.49 -8.92
CA ILE A 129 0.86 7.25 -8.86
C ILE A 129 1.50 8.14 -7.79
N GLN A 130 1.10 9.40 -7.70
CA GLN A 130 1.55 10.31 -6.64
C GLN A 130 1.20 9.77 -5.25
N LEU A 131 -0.05 9.33 -5.05
CA LEU A 131 -0.50 8.72 -3.80
C LEU A 131 0.32 7.47 -3.45
N MET A 132 0.65 6.65 -4.44
CA MET A 132 1.51 5.48 -4.24
C MET A 132 2.92 5.87 -3.78
N GLY A 133 3.51 6.93 -4.35
CA GLY A 133 4.79 7.47 -3.89
C GLY A 133 4.73 7.93 -2.42
N VAL A 134 3.66 8.64 -2.04
CA VAL A 134 3.42 9.04 -0.64
C VAL A 134 3.26 7.83 0.28
N CYS A 135 2.52 6.79 -0.16
CA CYS A 135 2.34 5.58 0.63
C CYS A 135 3.67 4.84 0.87
N LEU A 136 4.55 4.73 -0.13
CA LEU A 136 5.87 4.12 0.02
C LEU A 136 6.75 4.91 1.00
N ILE A 137 6.73 6.25 0.93
CA ILE A 137 7.45 7.10 1.88
C ILE A 137 6.88 6.91 3.31
N ALA A 138 5.56 6.84 3.44
CA ALA A 138 4.91 6.63 4.73
C ALA A 138 5.20 5.23 5.31
N ASP A 139 5.24 4.19 4.46
CA ASP A 139 5.58 2.81 4.85
C ASP A 139 7.02 2.73 5.36
N ALA A 140 7.96 3.38 4.66
CA ALA A 140 9.35 3.51 5.09
C ALA A 140 9.52 4.28 6.42
N ALA A 141 8.69 5.29 6.67
CA ALA A 141 8.75 6.12 7.88
C ALA A 141 8.02 5.48 9.08
N ALA A 142 7.01 4.64 8.85
CA ALA A 142 6.16 4.07 9.88
C ALA A 142 6.94 3.31 10.97
N PRO A 143 7.92 2.42 10.67
CA PRO A 143 8.70 1.73 11.69
C PRO A 143 9.45 2.69 12.63
N PHE A 144 10.01 3.77 12.09
CA PHE A 144 10.72 4.78 12.87
C PHE A 144 9.77 5.56 13.79
N LEU A 145 8.63 6.02 13.26
CA LEU A 145 7.63 6.76 14.03
C LEU A 145 7.02 5.88 15.14
N CYS A 146 6.74 4.62 14.82
CA CYS A 146 6.23 3.66 15.79
C CYS A 146 7.26 3.35 16.89
N HIS A 147 8.53 3.18 16.53
CA HIS A 147 9.63 3.02 17.49
C HIS A 147 9.70 4.22 18.45
N LEU A 148 9.68 5.45 17.92
CA LEU A 148 9.71 6.66 18.73
C LEU A 148 8.52 6.73 19.70
N ALA A 149 7.31 6.39 19.23
CA ALA A 149 6.11 6.36 20.06
C ALA A 149 6.18 5.28 21.13
N LEU A 150 6.62 4.07 20.80
CA LEU A 150 6.76 2.96 21.74
C LEU A 150 7.84 3.25 22.80
N SER A 151 8.97 3.81 22.41
CA SER A 151 10.03 4.26 23.34
C SER A 151 9.51 5.31 24.33
N ALA A 152 8.71 6.28 23.84
CA ALA A 152 8.14 7.31 24.69
C ALA A 152 7.14 6.77 25.74
N THR A 153 6.45 5.65 25.41
CA THR A 153 5.53 4.98 26.37
C THR A 153 6.25 4.03 27.33
N GLY A 154 7.50 3.69 27.07
CA GLY A 154 8.26 2.69 27.84
C GLY A 154 7.83 1.23 27.56
N TYR A 155 7.00 0.99 26.55
CA TYR A 155 6.51 -0.35 26.16
C TYR A 155 7.30 -0.98 25.02
N GLU A 156 8.42 -0.37 24.62
CA GLU A 156 9.24 -0.87 23.55
C GLU A 156 9.87 -2.23 23.89
N ILE A 157 9.57 -3.26 23.07
CA ILE A 157 10.17 -4.59 23.14
C ILE A 157 11.04 -4.84 21.91
N ASP A 158 10.52 -4.54 20.70
CA ASP A 158 11.24 -4.70 19.44
C ASP A 158 12.19 -3.52 19.22
N LYS A 159 13.50 -3.82 19.16
CA LYS A 159 14.57 -2.83 18.93
C LYS A 159 15.02 -2.77 17.48
N MET A 160 14.49 -3.63 16.62
CA MET A 160 14.90 -3.71 15.21
C MET A 160 13.97 -2.89 14.30
N TRP A 161 13.90 -1.58 14.54
CA TRP A 161 13.09 -0.67 13.74
C TRP A 161 13.76 -0.21 12.44
N ALA A 162 15.11 -0.27 12.36
CA ALA A 162 15.86 0.21 11.21
C ALA A 162 16.23 -0.94 10.28
N HIS A 163 15.67 -0.95 9.08
CA HIS A 163 15.97 -1.94 8.05
C HIS A 163 16.45 -1.24 6.77
N MET A 164 17.45 -1.83 6.11
CA MET A 164 17.91 -1.34 4.79
C MET A 164 16.77 -1.27 3.76
N ALA A 165 15.77 -2.13 3.88
CA ALA A 165 14.56 -2.08 3.05
C ALA A 165 13.83 -0.75 3.15
N ALA A 166 13.74 -0.13 4.33
CA ALA A 166 13.07 1.16 4.49
C ALA A 166 13.77 2.28 3.71
N VAL A 167 15.11 2.25 3.60
CA VAL A 167 15.85 3.22 2.78
C VAL A 167 15.54 3.02 1.30
N GLN A 168 15.46 1.78 0.83
CA GLN A 168 15.11 1.46 -0.56
C GLN A 168 13.67 1.89 -0.87
N GLU A 169 12.72 1.66 0.03
CA GLU A 169 11.32 2.09 -0.10
C GLU A 169 11.19 3.61 -0.13
N LEU A 170 11.93 4.32 0.71
CA LEU A 170 11.96 5.79 0.71
C LEU A 170 12.45 6.34 -0.63
N ILE A 171 13.55 5.80 -1.16
CA ILE A 171 14.08 6.20 -2.47
C ILE A 171 13.08 5.88 -3.57
N LEU A 172 12.51 4.67 -3.57
CA LEU A 172 11.51 4.26 -4.56
C LEU A 172 10.27 5.16 -4.50
N GLY A 173 9.78 5.45 -3.31
CA GLY A 173 8.65 6.35 -3.09
C GLY A 173 8.92 7.75 -3.62
N ALA A 174 10.11 8.31 -3.37
CA ALA A 174 10.51 9.61 -3.89
C ALA A 174 10.58 9.62 -5.42
N VAL A 175 11.16 8.58 -6.04
CA VAL A 175 11.22 8.44 -7.50
C VAL A 175 9.82 8.35 -8.11
N VAL A 176 8.96 7.49 -7.57
CA VAL A 176 7.56 7.33 -8.02
C VAL A 176 6.80 8.66 -7.89
N PHE A 177 6.99 9.39 -6.79
CA PHE A 177 6.38 10.69 -6.58
C PHE A 177 6.82 11.71 -7.64
N VAL A 178 8.12 11.79 -7.94
CA VAL A 178 8.65 12.70 -8.98
C VAL A 178 8.13 12.31 -10.37
N ILE A 179 8.05 11.01 -10.70
CA ILE A 179 7.47 10.56 -11.97
C ILE A 179 6.01 11.03 -12.08
N ALA A 180 5.23 10.96 -11.02
CA ALA A 180 3.86 11.44 -11.03
C ALA A 180 3.76 12.96 -11.28
N LEU A 181 4.65 13.75 -10.69
CA LEU A 181 4.71 15.20 -10.94
C LEU A 181 5.05 15.51 -12.41
N VAL A 182 6.00 14.79 -13.00
CA VAL A 182 6.35 14.95 -14.43
C VAL A 182 5.15 14.59 -15.33
N MET A 183 4.41 13.53 -15.00
CA MET A 183 3.19 13.15 -15.72
C MET A 183 2.11 14.23 -15.63
N GLN A 184 1.93 14.86 -14.46
CA GLN A 184 0.98 15.94 -14.27
C GLN A 184 1.36 17.17 -15.11
N ALA A 185 2.62 17.60 -15.05
CA ALA A 185 3.10 18.72 -15.84
C ALA A 185 2.97 18.48 -17.36
N GLY A 186 3.24 17.24 -17.80
CA GLY A 186 3.04 16.87 -19.21
C GLY A 186 1.59 16.96 -19.66
N HIS A 187 0.65 16.58 -18.80
CA HIS A 187 -0.78 16.65 -19.09
C HIS A 187 -1.29 18.10 -19.16
N GLU A 188 -0.84 18.97 -18.26
CA GLU A 188 -1.18 20.39 -18.28
C GLU A 188 -0.70 21.07 -19.58
N ILE A 189 0.50 20.74 -20.08
CA ILE A 189 1.02 21.27 -21.36
C ILE A 189 0.20 20.78 -22.55
N GLU A 190 -0.32 19.55 -22.50
CA GLU A 190 -1.14 18.98 -23.57
C GLU A 190 -2.53 19.65 -23.61
N GLU A 191 -3.17 19.86 -22.46
CA GLU A 191 -4.45 20.59 -22.35
C GLU A 191 -4.34 22.04 -22.84
N ASP A 192 -3.25 22.75 -22.49
CA ASP A 192 -3.01 24.10 -22.95
C ASP A 192 -2.87 24.19 -24.49
N ARG A 193 -2.27 23.19 -25.12
CA ARG A 193 -2.16 23.14 -26.59
C ARG A 193 -3.49 22.89 -27.27
N GLU A 194 -4.36 22.06 -26.73
CA GLU A 194 -5.68 21.80 -27.29
C GLU A 194 -6.61 23.02 -27.15
N GLY A 195 -6.40 23.87 -26.15
CA GLY A 195 -7.15 25.12 -25.96
C GLY A 195 -6.82 26.25 -26.94
N PHE A 196 -5.75 26.11 -27.72
CA PHE A 196 -5.32 27.10 -28.72
C PHE A 196 -5.73 26.76 -30.18
N VAL A 197 -6.44 25.67 -30.41
CA VAL A 197 -6.98 25.23 -31.70
C VAL A 197 -8.49 25.47 -31.77
#